data_ec90f4e09e13bd67d24e676b7867a92d
#
_entry.id   ec90f4e09e13bd67d24e676b7867a92d
#
_cell.length_a   1.000
_cell.length_b   1.000
_cell.length_c   1.000
_cell.angle_alpha   90.00
_cell.angle_beta   90.00
_cell.angle_gamma   90.00
#
_symmetry.space_group_name_H-M   'P 1'
#
loop_
_entity.id
_entity.type
_entity.pdbx_description
1 polymer ?
#
loop_
_entity_poly.entity_id
_entity_poly.type
_entity_poly.pdbx_seq_one_letter_code
_entity_poly.pdbx_strand_id
1 'polypeptide(L)'
;MSFSNKLNCFVGLNGQGKTNILDAIYYLSFTKSAYNAIDSQNIHHDEEMAMIQGKYMDGEAEEVISCGLKRGVKKQFRRGKKDYKRLLDHIGLIPLVMVSPQDSELVVEGSDERRRFMDGVISQYNRAYLEHLTQYNLLLKQRNALLKQYENVGLEQLPVTLFEVLELQMVQHAEPIYAERVKFIEQFTPYFQQVYSAISGDKEQVSLGYVSQLHERDLTEAFARTRGRDLILGWTSQGVHKDELEMKLGDYPLKRVGSQGQQKSYLLAMKLGQALYLSSVHAVKDKPILLLDDIFDKLDSERVERIVQLVVGQAFGQIFITDTDRQHLTMILREQASEAKVWHVENGEVSEMV
;
A
#
# COMPACT_ATOMS: atom_id res chain seq x y z
N MET A 1 -13.96 -2.91 21.07
CA MET A 1 -13.59 -1.47 21.17
C MET A 1 -14.56 -0.66 20.34
N SER A 2 -14.95 0.52 20.80
CA SER A 2 -15.78 1.49 20.07
C SER A 2 -14.95 2.75 19.82
N PHE A 3 -14.54 2.95 18.58
CA PHE A 3 -13.62 4.02 18.20
C PHE A 3 -14.33 5.37 18.03
N SER A 4 -13.56 6.46 18.21
CA SER A 4 -13.99 7.79 17.77
C SER A 4 -14.04 7.84 16.23
N ASN A 5 -14.97 8.60 15.69
CA ASN A 5 -15.07 8.81 14.23
C ASN A 5 -13.94 9.69 13.67
N LYS A 6 -13.14 10.30 14.53
CA LYS A 6 -12.06 11.21 14.14
C LYS A 6 -10.69 10.64 14.51
N LEU A 7 -10.33 10.68 15.77
CA LEU A 7 -8.97 10.37 16.21
C LEU A 7 -8.98 9.28 17.29
N ASN A 8 -8.15 8.27 17.10
CA ASN A 8 -7.92 7.19 18.05
C ASN A 8 -6.42 7.01 18.26
N CYS A 9 -5.98 7.19 19.50
CA CYS A 9 -4.58 7.10 19.89
C CYS A 9 -4.33 5.86 20.74
N PHE A 10 -3.35 5.05 20.37
CA PHE A 10 -2.92 3.88 21.12
C PHE A 10 -1.56 4.14 21.76
N VAL A 11 -1.51 4.07 23.08
CA VAL A 11 -0.31 4.31 23.90
C VAL A 11 0.10 3.03 24.61
N GLY A 12 1.40 2.80 24.69
CA GLY A 12 1.96 1.66 25.41
C GLY A 12 3.43 1.46 25.03
N LEU A 13 4.15 0.67 25.79
CA LEU A 13 5.54 0.35 25.49
C LEU A 13 5.67 -0.43 24.18
N ASN A 14 6.89 -0.52 23.65
CA ASN A 14 7.15 -1.34 22.47
C ASN A 14 6.86 -2.82 22.76
N GLY A 15 6.36 -3.55 21.76
CA GLY A 15 6.02 -4.96 21.89
C GLY A 15 4.67 -5.24 22.57
N GLN A 16 3.90 -4.24 22.99
CA GLN A 16 2.62 -4.45 23.67
C GLN A 16 1.43 -4.77 22.75
N GLY A 17 1.62 -4.74 21.42
CA GLY A 17 0.57 -5.11 20.47
C GLY A 17 -0.12 -3.93 19.78
N LYS A 18 0.37 -2.70 19.92
CA LYS A 18 -0.19 -1.50 19.25
C LYS A 18 -0.30 -1.68 17.73
N THR A 19 0.79 -2.08 17.09
CA THR A 19 0.87 -2.36 15.64
C THR A 19 -0.14 -3.44 15.20
N ASN A 20 -0.40 -4.46 16.04
CA ASN A 20 -1.37 -5.52 15.72
C ASN A 20 -2.80 -4.99 15.60
N ILE A 21 -3.15 -3.94 16.35
CA ILE A 21 -4.46 -3.28 16.24
C ILE A 21 -4.59 -2.60 14.87
N LEU A 22 -3.58 -1.84 14.47
CA LEU A 22 -3.56 -1.20 13.16
C LEU A 22 -3.56 -2.24 12.03
N ASP A 23 -2.79 -3.31 12.17
CA ASP A 23 -2.77 -4.40 11.19
C ASP A 23 -4.11 -5.12 11.08
N ALA A 24 -4.86 -5.27 12.17
CA ALA A 24 -6.22 -5.83 12.13
C ALA A 24 -7.18 -4.94 11.31
N ILE A 25 -7.09 -3.61 11.43
CA ILE A 25 -7.88 -2.66 10.63
C ILE A 25 -7.43 -2.73 9.16
N TYR A 26 -6.12 -2.76 8.91
CA TYR A 26 -5.55 -2.93 7.57
C TYR A 26 -6.01 -4.25 6.93
N TYR A 27 -5.99 -5.34 7.70
CA TYR A 27 -6.41 -6.65 7.23
C TYR A 27 -7.86 -6.67 6.75
N LEU A 28 -8.75 -5.98 7.48
CA LEU A 28 -10.16 -5.87 7.09
C LEU A 28 -10.38 -4.99 5.85
N SER A 29 -9.45 -4.11 5.47
CA SER A 29 -9.48 -3.33 4.23
C SER A 29 -8.85 -4.07 3.05
N PHE A 30 -7.66 -4.63 3.24
CA PHE A 30 -6.86 -5.23 2.16
C PHE A 30 -6.91 -6.76 2.11
N THR A 31 -7.70 -7.40 2.95
CA THR A 31 -7.84 -8.88 3.05
C THR A 31 -6.54 -9.61 3.36
N LYS A 32 -5.51 -8.93 3.81
CA LYS A 32 -4.18 -9.45 4.17
C LYS A 32 -3.51 -8.56 5.19
N SER A 33 -2.57 -9.11 5.96
CA SER A 33 -1.71 -8.33 6.84
C SER A 33 -0.78 -7.39 6.05
N ALA A 34 -0.47 -6.24 6.64
CA ALA A 34 0.58 -5.34 6.15
C ALA A 34 1.99 -5.92 6.41
N TYR A 35 2.14 -6.68 7.49
CA TYR A 35 3.45 -7.15 8.00
C TYR A 35 3.76 -8.59 7.65
N ASN A 36 2.75 -9.47 7.62
CA ASN A 36 2.93 -10.90 7.43
C ASN A 36 2.19 -11.41 6.19
N ALA A 37 2.95 -11.82 5.18
CA ALA A 37 2.37 -12.36 3.95
C ALA A 37 1.65 -13.72 4.13
N ILE A 38 1.97 -14.46 5.21
CA ILE A 38 1.45 -15.79 5.50
C ILE A 38 0.37 -15.68 6.56
N ASP A 39 -0.88 -16.01 6.22
CA ASP A 39 -2.04 -15.87 7.11
C ASP A 39 -1.88 -16.62 8.45
N SER A 40 -1.23 -17.80 8.47
CA SER A 40 -1.02 -18.57 9.69
C SER A 40 -0.06 -17.91 10.70
N GLN A 41 0.77 -16.97 10.27
CA GLN A 41 1.66 -16.19 11.15
C GLN A 41 0.92 -15.06 11.89
N ASN A 42 -0.31 -14.76 11.48
CA ASN A 42 -1.17 -13.79 12.17
C ASN A 42 -2.04 -14.45 13.28
N ILE A 43 -1.86 -15.75 13.51
CA ILE A 43 -2.50 -16.48 14.58
C ILE A 43 -1.51 -16.60 15.75
N HIS A 44 -1.96 -16.30 16.98
CA HIS A 44 -1.14 -16.45 18.18
C HIS A 44 -0.52 -17.85 18.25
N HIS A 45 0.70 -17.95 18.77
CA HIS A 45 1.48 -19.21 18.73
C HIS A 45 0.76 -20.36 19.40
N ASP A 46 0.06 -20.10 20.50
CA ASP A 46 -0.66 -21.10 21.29
C ASP A 46 -2.08 -21.36 20.80
N GLU A 47 -2.50 -20.72 19.69
CA GLU A 47 -3.86 -20.83 19.17
C GLU A 47 -3.89 -21.46 17.77
N GLU A 48 -5.00 -22.20 17.48
CA GLU A 48 -5.25 -22.81 16.17
C GLU A 48 -5.98 -21.89 15.21
N MET A 49 -6.64 -20.84 15.74
CA MET A 49 -7.48 -19.94 14.95
C MET A 49 -7.45 -18.52 15.49
N ALA A 50 -7.74 -17.57 14.62
CA ALA A 50 -7.98 -16.18 14.98
C ALA A 50 -9.18 -15.64 14.21
N MET A 51 -9.84 -14.63 14.77
CA MET A 51 -10.94 -13.92 14.12
C MET A 51 -10.73 -12.42 14.25
N ILE A 52 -10.85 -11.72 13.12
CA ILE A 52 -10.85 -10.28 13.06
C ILE A 52 -12.24 -9.85 12.60
N GLN A 53 -12.86 -8.91 13.32
CA GLN A 53 -14.17 -8.38 12.95
C GLN A 53 -14.22 -6.88 13.19
N GLY A 54 -14.72 -6.14 12.20
CA GLY A 54 -14.94 -4.71 12.26
C GLY A 54 -16.40 -4.37 11.90
N LYS A 55 -16.93 -3.34 12.55
CA LYS A 55 -18.21 -2.73 12.23
C LYS A 55 -17.94 -1.36 11.63
N TYR A 56 -18.47 -1.13 10.46
CA TYR A 56 -18.29 0.10 9.70
C TYR A 56 -19.65 0.76 9.49
N MET A 57 -19.68 2.08 9.60
CA MET A 57 -20.89 2.86 9.31
C MET A 57 -20.78 3.43 7.89
N ASP A 58 -21.74 3.09 7.04
CA ASP A 58 -21.94 3.69 5.72
C ASP A 58 -23.25 4.51 5.76
N GLY A 59 -23.11 5.78 6.12
CA GLY A 59 -24.26 6.60 6.48
C GLY A 59 -24.95 6.07 7.74
N GLU A 60 -26.23 5.67 7.63
CA GLU A 60 -27.00 5.06 8.74
C GLU A 60 -26.91 3.52 8.79
N ALA A 61 -26.32 2.89 7.77
CA ALA A 61 -26.21 1.44 7.68
C ALA A 61 -24.94 0.93 8.38
N GLU A 62 -25.10 -0.04 9.30
CA GLU A 62 -23.99 -0.78 9.89
C GLU A 62 -23.59 -1.92 8.97
N GLU A 63 -22.31 -1.97 8.60
CA GLU A 63 -21.73 -3.04 7.81
C GLU A 63 -20.69 -3.80 8.62
N VAL A 64 -20.81 -5.12 8.69
CA VAL A 64 -19.89 -6.00 9.43
C VAL A 64 -18.97 -6.70 8.45
N ILE A 65 -17.67 -6.49 8.61
CA ILE A 65 -16.63 -7.22 7.88
C ILE A 65 -15.92 -8.14 8.85
N SER A 66 -15.74 -9.41 8.47
CA SER A 66 -15.06 -10.38 9.32
C SER A 66 -14.13 -11.30 8.53
N CYS A 67 -13.02 -11.68 9.18
CA CYS A 67 -12.08 -12.65 8.66
C CYS A 67 -11.78 -13.71 9.72
N GLY A 68 -12.04 -14.98 9.40
CA GLY A 68 -11.63 -16.14 10.17
C GLY A 68 -10.36 -16.74 9.57
N LEU A 69 -9.34 -16.91 10.42
CA LEU A 69 -8.08 -17.56 10.09
C LEU A 69 -7.98 -18.88 10.85
N LYS A 70 -7.55 -19.93 10.18
CA LYS A 70 -7.26 -21.24 10.80
C LYS A 70 -6.01 -21.82 10.16
N ARG A 71 -5.13 -22.45 10.98
CA ARG A 71 -3.90 -23.08 10.49
C ARG A 71 -4.23 -24.16 9.46
N GLY A 72 -3.52 -24.14 8.32
CA GLY A 72 -3.69 -25.12 7.24
C GLY A 72 -5.00 -25.00 6.44
N VAL A 73 -5.85 -24.03 6.71
CA VAL A 73 -7.14 -23.84 6.02
C VAL A 73 -7.17 -22.48 5.31
N LYS A 74 -7.82 -22.42 4.15
CA LYS A 74 -8.05 -21.15 3.45
C LYS A 74 -8.90 -20.23 4.34
N LYS A 75 -8.45 -18.96 4.49
CA LYS A 75 -9.18 -17.95 5.26
C LYS A 75 -10.60 -17.75 4.75
N GLN A 76 -11.49 -17.45 5.68
CA GLN A 76 -12.88 -17.12 5.39
C GLN A 76 -13.08 -15.61 5.59
N PHE A 77 -13.47 -14.91 4.52
CA PHE A 77 -13.67 -13.46 4.54
C PHE A 77 -15.13 -13.15 4.18
N ARG A 78 -15.80 -12.36 5.02
CA ARG A 78 -17.24 -12.12 4.94
C ARG A 78 -17.59 -10.63 4.98
N ARG A 79 -18.65 -10.29 4.26
CA ARG A 79 -19.38 -9.02 4.37
C ARG A 79 -20.79 -9.33 4.86
N GLY A 80 -21.09 -8.93 6.10
CA GLY A 80 -22.28 -9.38 6.79
C GLY A 80 -22.32 -10.91 6.92
N LYS A 81 -23.35 -11.51 6.37
CA LYS A 81 -23.55 -12.97 6.37
C LYS A 81 -23.03 -13.68 5.13
N LYS A 82 -22.45 -12.95 4.14
CA LYS A 82 -22.06 -13.51 2.85
C LYS A 82 -20.55 -13.66 2.75
N ASP A 83 -20.09 -14.84 2.35
CA ASP A 83 -18.68 -15.09 2.00
C ASP A 83 -18.34 -14.44 0.66
N TYR A 84 -17.14 -13.86 0.55
CA TYR A 84 -16.61 -13.39 -0.71
C TYR A 84 -16.21 -14.57 -1.60
N LYS A 85 -16.68 -14.58 -2.84
CA LYS A 85 -16.23 -15.53 -3.86
C LYS A 85 -14.81 -15.22 -4.32
N ARG A 86 -14.50 -13.94 -4.49
CA ARG A 86 -13.18 -13.43 -4.86
C ARG A 86 -12.82 -12.29 -3.90
N LEU A 87 -11.66 -12.39 -3.25
CA LEU A 87 -11.21 -11.36 -2.29
C LEU A 87 -10.97 -10.00 -2.96
N LEU A 88 -10.63 -10.00 -4.25
CA LEU A 88 -10.45 -8.76 -5.00
C LEU A 88 -11.75 -7.91 -5.08
N ASP A 89 -12.93 -8.53 -4.90
CA ASP A 89 -14.21 -7.81 -4.91
C ASP A 89 -14.41 -6.95 -3.64
N HIS A 90 -13.56 -7.14 -2.64
CA HIS A 90 -13.55 -6.36 -1.40
C HIS A 90 -12.64 -5.13 -1.47
N ILE A 91 -11.58 -5.19 -2.28
CA ILE A 91 -10.58 -4.12 -2.35
C ILE A 91 -11.25 -2.81 -2.81
N GLY A 92 -10.99 -1.72 -2.09
CA GLY A 92 -11.56 -0.40 -2.33
C GLY A 92 -12.90 -0.14 -1.64
N LEU A 93 -13.51 -1.16 -0.98
CA LEU A 93 -14.72 -0.96 -0.19
C LEU A 93 -14.46 -0.08 1.04
N ILE A 94 -13.32 -0.28 1.68
CA ILE A 94 -12.86 0.48 2.84
C ILE A 94 -11.54 1.13 2.44
N PRO A 95 -11.55 2.36 1.89
CA PRO A 95 -10.32 3.04 1.50
C PRO A 95 -9.44 3.28 2.72
N LEU A 96 -8.16 2.95 2.60
CA LEU A 96 -7.24 3.03 3.73
C LEU A 96 -5.83 3.35 3.27
N VAL A 97 -5.14 4.16 4.07
CA VAL A 97 -3.72 4.43 3.93
C VAL A 97 -3.02 4.11 5.25
N MET A 98 -1.97 3.33 5.17
CA MET A 98 -1.11 3.02 6.32
C MET A 98 0.27 3.62 6.12
N VAL A 99 0.77 4.25 7.17
CA VAL A 99 2.16 4.68 7.32
C VAL A 99 2.79 3.85 8.42
N SER A 100 3.87 3.17 8.11
CA SER A 100 4.59 2.30 9.04
C SER A 100 6.11 2.44 8.90
N PRO A 101 6.90 2.00 9.88
CA PRO A 101 8.36 1.98 9.77
C PRO A 101 8.88 1.16 8.58
N GLN A 102 8.16 0.10 8.16
CA GLN A 102 8.53 -0.74 7.01
C GLN A 102 8.43 0.00 5.68
N ASP A 103 7.63 1.06 5.60
CA ASP A 103 7.50 1.86 4.39
C ASP A 103 8.83 2.51 3.94
N SER A 104 9.86 2.55 4.81
CA SER A 104 11.22 2.95 4.44
C SER A 104 11.77 2.13 3.26
N GLU A 105 11.31 0.90 3.08
CA GLU A 105 11.63 0.02 1.95
C GLU A 105 11.27 0.66 0.60
N LEU A 106 10.23 1.49 0.55
CA LEU A 106 9.84 2.24 -0.66
C LEU A 106 10.98 3.11 -1.21
N VAL A 107 11.78 3.70 -0.31
CA VAL A 107 12.93 4.55 -0.66
C VAL A 107 14.20 3.72 -0.84
N VAL A 108 14.46 2.78 0.08
CA VAL A 108 15.75 2.07 0.17
C VAL A 108 15.80 0.86 -0.75
N GLU A 109 14.69 0.13 -0.92
CA GLU A 109 14.63 -1.10 -1.68
C GLU A 109 14.43 -0.91 -3.20
N GLY A 110 14.17 -2.01 -3.88
CA GLY A 110 14.05 -2.06 -5.33
C GLY A 110 12.72 -1.53 -5.87
N SER A 111 12.62 -1.57 -7.19
CA SER A 111 11.45 -1.13 -7.95
C SER A 111 10.16 -1.89 -7.59
N ASP A 112 10.27 -3.08 -6.99
CA ASP A 112 9.10 -3.91 -6.64
C ASP A 112 8.23 -3.20 -5.60
N GLU A 113 8.80 -2.59 -4.55
CA GLU A 113 8.05 -1.88 -3.53
C GLU A 113 7.37 -0.63 -4.10
N ARG A 114 8.05 0.08 -4.98
CA ARG A 114 7.48 1.26 -5.65
C ARG A 114 6.33 0.91 -6.59
N ARG A 115 6.43 -0.22 -7.29
CA ARG A 115 5.28 -0.75 -8.07
C ARG A 115 4.14 -1.17 -7.17
N ARG A 116 4.42 -1.88 -6.05
CA ARG A 116 3.39 -2.26 -5.05
C ARG A 116 2.68 -1.04 -4.49
N PHE A 117 3.40 0.07 -4.27
CA PHE A 117 2.79 1.33 -3.85
C PHE A 117 1.78 1.82 -4.90
N MET A 118 2.19 1.99 -6.17
CA MET A 118 1.28 2.43 -7.24
C MET A 118 0.08 1.48 -7.37
N ASP A 119 0.35 0.19 -7.43
CA ASP A 119 -0.70 -0.84 -7.58
C ASP A 119 -1.68 -0.83 -6.39
N GLY A 120 -1.18 -0.65 -5.18
CA GLY A 120 -1.98 -0.58 -3.97
C GLY A 120 -2.88 0.66 -3.91
N VAL A 121 -2.41 1.80 -4.43
CA VAL A 121 -3.24 3.02 -4.51
C VAL A 121 -4.31 2.88 -5.58
N ILE A 122 -3.90 2.55 -6.81
CA ILE A 122 -4.81 2.48 -7.96
C ILE A 122 -5.89 1.42 -7.76
N SER A 123 -5.54 0.29 -7.17
CA SER A 123 -6.49 -0.82 -6.91
C SER A 123 -7.62 -0.43 -5.97
N GLN A 124 -7.46 0.60 -5.13
CA GLN A 124 -8.53 1.04 -4.21
C GLN A 124 -9.65 1.80 -4.92
N TYR A 125 -9.40 2.38 -6.09
CA TYR A 125 -10.41 3.15 -6.82
C TYR A 125 -10.70 2.63 -8.24
N ASN A 126 -9.83 1.80 -8.80
CA ASN A 126 -9.98 1.28 -10.15
C ASN A 126 -10.00 -0.26 -10.16
N ARG A 127 -11.21 -0.81 -10.13
CA ARG A 127 -11.42 -2.26 -10.14
C ARG A 127 -10.91 -2.92 -11.44
N ALA A 128 -11.10 -2.28 -12.60
CA ALA A 128 -10.64 -2.82 -13.88
C ALA A 128 -9.10 -2.94 -13.89
N TYR A 129 -8.40 -1.95 -13.33
CA TYR A 129 -6.97 -2.02 -13.14
C TYR A 129 -6.54 -3.24 -12.31
N LEU A 130 -7.20 -3.48 -11.17
CA LEU A 130 -6.90 -4.63 -10.31
C LEU A 130 -7.14 -5.97 -11.03
N GLU A 131 -8.17 -6.04 -11.87
CA GLU A 131 -8.45 -7.23 -12.68
C GLU A 131 -7.35 -7.44 -13.75
N HIS A 132 -6.95 -6.38 -14.48
CA HIS A 132 -5.83 -6.44 -15.42
C HIS A 132 -4.52 -6.83 -14.75
N LEU A 133 -4.19 -6.22 -13.60
CA LEU A 133 -2.99 -6.52 -12.82
C LEU A 133 -2.94 -7.99 -12.37
N THR A 134 -4.07 -8.51 -11.92
CA THR A 134 -4.19 -9.90 -11.47
C THR A 134 -3.96 -10.88 -12.63
N GLN A 135 -4.56 -10.64 -13.80
CA GLN A 135 -4.38 -11.47 -14.98
C GLN A 135 -2.97 -11.37 -15.53
N TYR A 136 -2.42 -10.15 -15.63
CA TYR A 136 -1.04 -9.95 -16.06
C TYR A 136 -0.04 -10.73 -15.20
N ASN A 137 -0.19 -10.66 -13.87
CA ASN A 137 0.69 -11.37 -12.94
C ASN A 137 0.54 -12.91 -13.04
N LEU A 138 -0.65 -13.42 -13.34
CA LEU A 138 -0.86 -14.85 -13.60
C LEU A 138 -0.14 -15.29 -14.88
N LEU A 139 -0.32 -14.54 -15.97
CA LEU A 139 0.33 -14.82 -17.27
C LEU A 139 1.85 -14.70 -17.17
N LEU A 140 2.35 -13.71 -16.42
CA LEU A 140 3.79 -13.56 -16.15
C LEU A 140 4.36 -14.80 -15.44
N LYS A 141 3.66 -15.33 -14.43
CA LYS A 141 4.05 -16.58 -13.77
C LYS A 141 4.06 -17.76 -14.73
N GLN A 142 3.06 -17.88 -15.59
CA GLN A 142 2.99 -18.94 -16.60
C GLN A 142 4.14 -18.83 -17.60
N ARG A 143 4.40 -17.61 -18.12
CA ARG A 143 5.52 -17.38 -19.04
C ARG A 143 6.87 -17.70 -18.40
N ASN A 144 7.08 -17.28 -17.15
CA ASN A 144 8.31 -17.59 -16.42
C ASN A 144 8.46 -19.09 -16.13
N ALA A 145 7.39 -19.81 -15.84
CA ALA A 145 7.41 -21.26 -15.69
C ALA A 145 7.78 -21.95 -17.01
N LEU A 146 7.23 -21.47 -18.14
CA LEU A 146 7.54 -21.97 -19.47
C LEU A 146 9.01 -21.71 -19.83
N LEU A 147 9.54 -20.51 -19.55
CA LEU A 147 10.98 -20.19 -19.75
C LEU A 147 11.89 -21.16 -18.99
N LYS A 148 11.58 -21.43 -17.73
CA LYS A 148 12.35 -22.40 -16.92
C LYS A 148 12.25 -23.84 -17.44
N GLN A 149 11.09 -24.24 -17.94
CA GLN A 149 10.92 -25.57 -18.53
C GLN A 149 11.81 -25.81 -19.75
N TYR A 150 12.09 -24.75 -20.51
CA TYR A 150 12.86 -24.81 -21.76
C TYR A 150 14.26 -24.18 -21.66
N GLU A 151 14.79 -23.89 -20.46
CA GLU A 151 16.07 -23.19 -20.28
C GLU A 151 17.28 -23.93 -20.90
N ASN A 152 17.21 -25.28 -20.99
CA ASN A 152 18.26 -26.11 -21.55
C ASN A 152 17.94 -26.60 -23.00
N VAL A 153 16.93 -26.02 -23.63
CA VAL A 153 16.47 -26.42 -24.97
C VAL A 153 16.88 -25.36 -25.99
N GLY A 154 17.38 -25.78 -27.13
CA GLY A 154 17.74 -24.84 -28.20
C GLY A 154 16.56 -24.02 -28.70
N LEU A 155 16.80 -22.79 -29.15
CA LEU A 155 15.76 -21.87 -29.65
C LEU A 155 14.89 -22.49 -30.73
N GLU A 156 15.42 -23.39 -31.55
CA GLU A 156 14.73 -24.09 -32.65
C GLU A 156 13.66 -25.06 -32.13
N GLN A 157 13.77 -25.51 -30.90
CA GLN A 157 12.83 -26.47 -30.28
C GLN A 157 11.82 -25.79 -29.35
N LEU A 158 11.84 -24.47 -29.27
CA LEU A 158 10.87 -23.72 -28.47
C LEU A 158 9.47 -23.81 -29.09
N PRO A 159 8.42 -23.98 -28.27
CA PRO A 159 7.06 -23.87 -28.73
C PRO A 159 6.67 -22.38 -28.91
N VAL A 160 7.20 -21.76 -29.96
CA VAL A 160 7.09 -20.30 -30.23
C VAL A 160 5.64 -19.85 -30.17
N THR A 161 4.73 -20.59 -30.79
CA THR A 161 3.28 -20.26 -30.79
C THR A 161 2.70 -20.18 -29.38
N LEU A 162 3.17 -21.03 -28.44
CA LEU A 162 2.69 -20.98 -27.06
C LEU A 162 3.17 -19.71 -26.35
N PHE A 163 4.41 -19.30 -26.60
CA PHE A 163 4.91 -18.01 -26.09
C PHE A 163 4.13 -16.83 -26.67
N GLU A 164 3.86 -16.84 -27.99
CA GLU A 164 3.13 -15.77 -28.68
C GLU A 164 1.71 -15.61 -28.13
N VAL A 165 1.01 -16.70 -27.86
CA VAL A 165 -0.33 -16.67 -27.26
C VAL A 165 -0.29 -16.05 -25.86
N LEU A 166 0.67 -16.45 -25.01
CA LEU A 166 0.83 -15.87 -23.67
C LEU A 166 1.24 -14.39 -23.73
N GLU A 167 2.18 -14.05 -24.60
CA GLU A 167 2.69 -12.70 -24.78
C GLU A 167 1.58 -11.76 -25.29
N LEU A 168 0.77 -12.19 -26.24
CA LEU A 168 -0.39 -11.41 -26.73
C LEU A 168 -1.39 -11.11 -25.60
N GLN A 169 -1.71 -12.11 -24.77
CA GLN A 169 -2.56 -11.90 -23.61
C GLN A 169 -1.89 -10.96 -22.57
N MET A 170 -0.58 -11.08 -22.35
CA MET A 170 0.15 -10.16 -21.47
C MET A 170 0.08 -8.72 -21.97
N VAL A 171 0.22 -8.49 -23.28
CA VAL A 171 0.09 -7.15 -23.90
C VAL A 171 -1.29 -6.55 -23.64
N GLN A 172 -2.37 -7.31 -23.87
CA GLN A 172 -3.75 -6.87 -23.64
C GLN A 172 -4.00 -6.38 -22.20
N HIS A 173 -3.29 -6.95 -21.22
CA HIS A 173 -3.39 -6.53 -19.83
C HIS A 173 -2.35 -5.46 -19.44
N ALA A 174 -1.20 -5.42 -20.10
CA ALA A 174 -0.12 -4.48 -19.82
C ALA A 174 -0.49 -3.04 -20.23
N GLU A 175 -1.13 -2.85 -21.38
CA GLU A 175 -1.50 -1.53 -21.89
C GLU A 175 -2.44 -0.75 -20.95
N PRO A 176 -3.55 -1.32 -20.43
CA PRO A 176 -4.40 -0.64 -19.47
C PRO A 176 -3.68 -0.34 -18.14
N ILE A 177 -2.78 -1.24 -17.68
CA ILE A 177 -1.96 -1.03 -16.48
C ILE A 177 -1.04 0.17 -16.68
N TYR A 178 -0.33 0.21 -17.80
CA TYR A 178 0.55 1.31 -18.16
C TYR A 178 -0.20 2.65 -18.22
N ALA A 179 -1.30 2.70 -18.97
CA ALA A 179 -2.08 3.93 -19.14
C ALA A 179 -2.59 4.48 -17.81
N GLU A 180 -3.08 3.61 -16.92
CA GLU A 180 -3.57 4.03 -15.61
C GLU A 180 -2.43 4.48 -14.67
N ARG A 181 -1.24 3.85 -14.74
CA ARG A 181 -0.08 4.30 -13.95
C ARG A 181 0.43 5.67 -14.40
N VAL A 182 0.47 5.95 -15.71
CA VAL A 182 0.80 7.29 -16.24
C VAL A 182 -0.17 8.33 -15.67
N LYS A 183 -1.47 8.09 -15.83
CA LYS A 183 -2.53 8.97 -15.32
C LYS A 183 -2.44 9.18 -13.80
N PHE A 184 -2.21 8.09 -13.06
CA PHE A 184 -2.05 8.15 -11.60
C PHE A 184 -0.90 9.07 -11.20
N ILE A 185 0.29 8.92 -11.79
CA ILE A 185 1.45 9.73 -11.42
C ILE A 185 1.23 11.21 -11.75
N GLU A 186 0.65 11.53 -12.91
CA GLU A 186 0.29 12.90 -13.28
C GLU A 186 -0.66 13.54 -12.25
N GLN A 187 -1.69 12.81 -11.84
CA GLN A 187 -2.70 13.30 -10.91
C GLN A 187 -2.26 13.30 -9.45
N PHE A 188 -1.42 12.37 -9.04
CA PHE A 188 -0.94 12.20 -7.67
C PHE A 188 0.18 13.19 -7.32
N THR A 189 1.07 13.50 -8.26
CA THR A 189 2.25 14.34 -8.01
C THR A 189 1.93 15.67 -7.33
N PRO A 190 0.88 16.43 -7.70
CA PRO A 190 0.53 17.67 -7.01
C PRO A 190 0.21 17.48 -5.52
N TYR A 191 -0.52 16.42 -5.15
CA TYR A 191 -0.84 16.14 -3.74
C TYR A 191 0.41 15.76 -2.94
N PHE A 192 1.27 14.95 -3.51
CA PHE A 192 2.56 14.63 -2.93
C PHE A 192 3.41 15.88 -2.69
N GLN A 193 3.55 16.73 -3.70
CA GLN A 193 4.34 17.96 -3.61
C GLN A 193 3.76 18.94 -2.59
N GLN A 194 2.45 19.10 -2.55
CA GLN A 194 1.77 19.93 -1.55
C GLN A 194 2.09 19.49 -0.12
N VAL A 195 2.01 18.19 0.15
CA VAL A 195 2.31 17.67 1.49
C VAL A 195 3.78 17.78 1.81
N TYR A 196 4.67 17.49 0.85
CA TYR A 196 6.11 17.60 1.08
C TYR A 196 6.52 19.05 1.38
N SER A 197 6.01 20.00 0.62
CA SER A 197 6.21 21.44 0.84
C SER A 197 5.79 21.86 2.25
N ALA A 198 4.62 21.41 2.70
CA ALA A 198 4.13 21.69 4.05
C ALA A 198 5.05 21.08 5.14
N ILE A 199 5.58 19.86 4.95
CA ILE A 199 6.49 19.21 5.90
C ILE A 199 7.87 19.87 5.91
N SER A 200 8.44 20.19 4.73
CA SER A 200 9.80 20.74 4.58
C SER A 200 9.88 22.25 4.80
N GLY A 201 8.73 22.95 4.73
CA GLY A 201 8.66 24.43 4.78
C GLY A 201 9.21 25.08 3.53
N ASP A 202 8.92 24.52 2.36
CA ASP A 202 9.32 25.00 1.03
C ASP A 202 10.85 25.09 0.81
N LYS A 203 11.64 24.41 1.64
CA LYS A 203 13.10 24.47 1.57
C LYS A 203 13.71 23.54 0.53
N GLU A 204 12.94 22.57 0.05
CA GLU A 204 13.43 21.44 -0.75
C GLU A 204 12.49 21.17 -1.94
N GLN A 205 13.06 20.91 -3.11
CA GLN A 205 12.29 20.52 -4.29
C GLN A 205 12.28 19.00 -4.46
N VAL A 206 11.12 18.44 -4.70
CA VAL A 206 10.93 17.01 -4.93
C VAL A 206 10.14 16.73 -6.18
N SER A 207 10.43 15.60 -6.81
CA SER A 207 9.69 15.15 -7.99
C SER A 207 9.49 13.64 -8.01
N LEU A 208 8.45 13.23 -8.72
CA LEU A 208 8.16 11.84 -9.08
C LEU A 208 8.25 11.71 -10.60
N GLY A 209 8.85 10.62 -11.06
CA GLY A 209 8.91 10.26 -12.48
C GLY A 209 8.45 8.82 -12.67
N TYR A 210 7.65 8.55 -13.69
CA TYR A 210 7.30 7.20 -14.08
C TYR A 210 8.09 6.78 -15.30
N VAL A 211 8.84 5.69 -15.19
CA VAL A 211 9.65 5.13 -16.27
C VAL A 211 9.10 3.76 -16.64
N SER A 212 8.74 3.62 -17.90
CA SER A 212 8.27 2.36 -18.46
C SER A 212 8.86 2.14 -19.85
N GLN A 213 9.08 0.89 -20.17
CA GLN A 213 9.51 0.49 -21.52
C GLN A 213 8.44 0.76 -22.58
N LEU A 214 7.18 0.85 -22.16
CA LEU A 214 6.03 1.13 -23.03
C LEU A 214 5.96 2.59 -23.49
N HIS A 215 6.76 3.50 -22.93
CA HIS A 215 6.83 4.88 -23.43
C HIS A 215 7.32 4.95 -24.87
N GLU A 216 8.22 4.06 -25.27
CA GLU A 216 8.94 4.16 -26.56
C GLU A 216 8.79 2.92 -27.45
N ARG A 217 8.19 1.83 -26.94
CA ARG A 217 8.26 0.52 -27.61
C ARG A 217 6.93 -0.22 -27.59
N ASP A 218 6.63 -0.88 -28.69
CA ASP A 218 5.61 -1.92 -28.75
C ASP A 218 6.07 -3.14 -27.93
N LEU A 219 5.24 -3.58 -27.00
CA LEU A 219 5.56 -4.68 -26.09
C LEU A 219 5.55 -6.03 -26.82
N THR A 220 4.77 -6.19 -27.87
CA THR A 220 4.74 -7.42 -28.70
C THR A 220 6.09 -7.63 -29.37
N GLU A 221 6.62 -6.58 -29.99
CA GLU A 221 7.94 -6.62 -30.61
C GLU A 221 9.06 -6.81 -29.55
N ALA A 222 8.89 -6.18 -28.39
CA ALA A 222 9.86 -6.32 -27.30
C ALA A 222 9.94 -7.77 -26.80
N PHE A 223 8.82 -8.46 -26.61
CA PHE A 223 8.78 -9.87 -26.23
C PHE A 223 9.43 -10.76 -27.28
N ALA A 224 9.05 -10.60 -28.56
CA ALA A 224 9.62 -11.40 -29.64
C ALA A 224 11.16 -11.28 -29.71
N ARG A 225 11.66 -10.05 -29.59
CA ARG A 225 13.11 -9.76 -29.65
C ARG A 225 13.88 -10.27 -28.43
N THR A 226 13.26 -10.29 -27.24
CA THR A 226 13.97 -10.66 -26.00
C THR A 226 13.75 -12.11 -25.59
N ARG A 227 12.92 -12.89 -26.29
CA ARG A 227 12.59 -14.28 -25.94
C ARG A 227 13.83 -15.17 -25.75
N GLY A 228 14.83 -15.06 -26.64
CA GLY A 228 16.07 -15.80 -26.48
C GLY A 228 16.88 -15.43 -25.26
N ARG A 229 16.91 -14.13 -24.91
CA ARG A 229 17.54 -13.64 -23.67
C ARG A 229 16.77 -14.10 -22.43
N ASP A 230 15.44 -13.99 -22.46
CA ASP A 230 14.57 -14.40 -21.35
C ASP A 230 14.70 -15.90 -21.06
N LEU A 231 14.93 -16.71 -22.10
CA LEU A 231 15.18 -18.13 -21.98
C LEU A 231 16.47 -18.40 -21.18
N ILE A 232 17.56 -17.68 -21.50
CA ILE A 232 18.83 -17.80 -20.79
C ILE A 232 18.70 -17.34 -19.34
N LEU A 233 17.91 -16.28 -19.08
CA LEU A 233 17.70 -15.71 -17.76
C LEU A 233 16.71 -16.54 -16.91
N GLY A 234 15.83 -17.33 -17.51
CA GLY A 234 14.74 -18.04 -16.83
C GLY A 234 13.59 -17.14 -16.36
N TRP A 235 13.55 -15.87 -16.79
CA TRP A 235 12.48 -14.92 -16.44
C TRP A 235 12.25 -13.86 -17.52
N THR A 236 11.07 -13.26 -17.50
CA THR A 236 10.63 -12.21 -18.41
C THR A 236 11.34 -10.89 -18.09
N SER A 237 12.04 -10.30 -19.06
CA SER A 237 12.83 -9.07 -18.89
C SER A 237 12.14 -7.81 -19.38
N GLN A 238 10.97 -7.91 -20.03
CA GLN A 238 10.22 -6.79 -20.60
C GLN A 238 8.79 -6.75 -20.05
N GLY A 239 8.21 -5.55 -19.93
CA GLY A 239 6.82 -5.34 -19.56
C GLY A 239 6.63 -4.55 -18.27
N VAL A 240 5.36 -4.27 -17.91
CA VAL A 240 4.96 -3.37 -16.80
C VAL A 240 5.46 -3.81 -15.41
N HIS A 241 5.86 -5.06 -15.24
CA HIS A 241 6.52 -5.57 -14.03
C HIS A 241 7.99 -5.13 -13.92
N LYS A 242 8.51 -4.39 -14.90
CA LYS A 242 9.84 -3.76 -14.91
C LYS A 242 9.78 -2.23 -14.79
N ASP A 243 8.60 -1.66 -14.72
CA ASP A 243 8.44 -0.23 -14.55
C ASP A 243 9.07 0.30 -13.26
N GLU A 244 9.41 1.58 -13.27
CA GLU A 244 10.06 2.25 -12.15
C GLU A 244 9.32 3.54 -11.80
N LEU A 245 9.16 3.81 -10.51
CA LEU A 245 8.79 5.11 -9.97
C LEU A 245 10.05 5.81 -9.47
N GLU A 246 10.55 6.75 -10.25
CA GLU A 246 11.70 7.56 -9.85
C GLU A 246 11.29 8.57 -8.77
N MET A 247 12.08 8.63 -7.71
CA MET A 247 11.93 9.52 -6.58
C MET A 247 13.16 10.42 -6.49
N LYS A 248 12.97 11.72 -6.65
CA LYS A 248 14.10 12.68 -6.71
C LYS A 248 13.97 13.79 -5.66
N LEU A 249 15.12 14.22 -5.16
CA LEU A 249 15.33 15.43 -4.38
C LEU A 249 16.21 16.37 -5.22
N GLY A 250 15.65 17.48 -5.67
CA GLY A 250 16.22 18.24 -6.77
C GLY A 250 16.36 17.36 -8.01
N ASP A 251 17.54 17.39 -8.65
CA ASP A 251 17.84 16.59 -9.85
C ASP A 251 18.39 15.19 -9.55
N TYR A 252 18.54 14.83 -8.28
CA TYR A 252 19.23 13.60 -7.89
C TYR A 252 18.28 12.54 -7.29
N PRO A 253 18.58 11.24 -7.47
CA PRO A 253 17.80 10.18 -6.83
C PRO A 253 17.82 10.33 -5.29
N LEU A 254 16.63 10.37 -4.68
CA LEU A 254 16.45 10.52 -3.24
C LEU A 254 17.28 9.52 -2.42
N LYS A 255 17.32 8.27 -2.86
CA LYS A 255 18.10 7.19 -2.21
C LYS A 255 19.57 7.52 -2.03
N ARG A 256 20.17 8.33 -2.96
CA ARG A 256 21.60 8.65 -2.95
C ARG A 256 21.96 9.89 -2.15
N VAL A 257 21.09 10.90 -2.17
CA VAL A 257 21.42 12.24 -1.64
C VAL A 257 20.59 12.62 -0.41
N GLY A 258 19.45 11.96 -0.19
CA GLY A 258 18.55 12.29 0.91
C GLY A 258 19.10 11.86 2.27
N SER A 259 19.12 12.78 3.24
CA SER A 259 19.33 12.46 4.66
C SER A 259 18.19 11.58 5.17
N GLN A 260 18.38 10.91 6.31
CA GLN A 260 17.32 10.07 6.91
C GLN A 260 16.02 10.86 7.15
N GLY A 261 16.14 12.10 7.65
CA GLY A 261 14.97 12.97 7.86
C GLY A 261 14.29 13.37 6.54
N GLN A 262 15.06 13.63 5.47
CA GLN A 262 14.51 13.93 4.14
C GLN A 262 13.80 12.72 3.53
N GLN A 263 14.42 11.53 3.63
CA GLN A 263 13.81 10.29 3.15
C GLN A 263 12.50 9.98 3.90
N LYS A 264 12.47 10.18 5.22
CA LYS A 264 11.27 9.99 6.02
C LYS A 264 10.19 11.03 5.70
N SER A 265 10.55 12.30 5.52
CA SER A 265 9.62 13.36 5.09
C SER A 265 9.04 13.07 3.71
N TYR A 266 9.85 12.56 2.79
CA TYR A 266 9.42 12.15 1.46
C TYR A 266 8.40 11.02 1.53
N LEU A 267 8.69 9.99 2.32
CA LEU A 267 7.80 8.87 2.55
C LEU A 267 6.45 9.31 3.15
N LEU A 268 6.51 10.13 4.20
CA LEU A 268 5.30 10.67 4.83
C LEU A 268 4.47 11.50 3.83
N ALA A 269 5.15 12.30 3.01
CA ALA A 269 4.49 13.08 1.95
C ALA A 269 3.84 12.18 0.89
N MET A 270 4.49 11.08 0.50
CA MET A 270 3.90 10.08 -0.39
C MET A 270 2.62 9.48 0.19
N LYS A 271 2.64 9.09 1.46
CA LYS A 271 1.50 8.43 2.12
C LYS A 271 0.37 9.40 2.49
N LEU A 272 0.68 10.56 3.05
CA LEU A 272 -0.35 11.56 3.34
C LEU A 272 -0.92 12.15 2.04
N GLY A 273 -0.08 12.38 1.03
CA GLY A 273 -0.51 12.74 -0.33
C GLY A 273 -1.42 11.69 -0.96
N GLN A 274 -1.13 10.39 -0.73
CA GLN A 274 -2.00 9.28 -1.14
C GLN A 274 -3.41 9.40 -0.53
N ALA A 275 -3.50 9.72 0.77
CA ALA A 275 -4.80 9.88 1.43
C ALA A 275 -5.58 11.08 0.88
N LEU A 276 -4.91 12.20 0.60
CA LEU A 276 -5.53 13.38 -0.04
C LEU A 276 -5.97 13.06 -1.47
N TYR A 277 -5.14 12.40 -2.25
CA TYR A 277 -5.47 11.98 -3.61
C TYR A 277 -6.70 11.06 -3.63
N LEU A 278 -6.71 10.01 -2.81
CA LEU A 278 -7.84 9.09 -2.72
C LEU A 278 -9.14 9.83 -2.31
N SER A 279 -9.05 10.82 -1.41
CA SER A 279 -10.19 11.66 -1.03
C SER A 279 -10.73 12.53 -2.19
N SER A 280 -9.91 12.81 -3.20
CA SER A 280 -10.28 13.61 -4.38
C SER A 280 -10.87 12.78 -5.52
N VAL A 281 -10.65 11.47 -5.51
CA VAL A 281 -11.10 10.56 -6.57
C VAL A 281 -12.60 10.28 -6.40
N HIS A 282 -13.42 10.64 -7.40
CA HIS A 282 -14.88 10.47 -7.35
C HIS A 282 -15.35 9.02 -7.14
N ALA A 283 -14.54 8.02 -7.52
CA ALA A 283 -14.85 6.61 -7.32
C ALA A 283 -14.70 6.17 -5.85
N VAL A 284 -14.02 6.95 -5.02
CA VAL A 284 -13.86 6.70 -3.58
C VAL A 284 -14.99 7.40 -2.85
N LYS A 285 -15.92 6.62 -2.31
CA LYS A 285 -17.14 7.12 -1.65
C LYS A 285 -16.83 7.81 -0.33
N ASP A 286 -15.99 7.18 0.48
CA ASP A 286 -15.65 7.63 1.83
C ASP A 286 -14.20 8.11 1.89
N LYS A 287 -13.93 9.04 2.81
CA LYS A 287 -12.56 9.46 3.08
C LYS A 287 -11.73 8.28 3.59
N PRO A 288 -10.49 8.10 3.12
CA PRO A 288 -9.66 7.00 3.56
C PRO A 288 -9.43 7.01 5.07
N ILE A 289 -9.45 5.83 5.68
CA ILE A 289 -8.93 5.62 7.04
C ILE A 289 -7.41 5.81 7.00
N LEU A 290 -6.88 6.56 7.95
CA LEU A 290 -5.44 6.81 8.07
C LEU A 290 -4.89 6.07 9.29
N LEU A 291 -3.97 5.14 9.05
CA LEU A 291 -3.23 4.40 10.08
C LEU A 291 -1.81 4.93 10.15
N LEU A 292 -1.39 5.39 11.31
CA LEU A 292 -0.08 5.99 11.57
C LEU A 292 0.64 5.20 12.66
N ASP A 293 1.57 4.31 12.26
CA ASP A 293 2.31 3.45 13.18
C ASP A 293 3.71 4.02 13.45
N ASP A 294 3.92 4.54 14.66
CA ASP A 294 5.20 5.05 15.17
C ASP A 294 5.92 6.02 14.20
N ILE A 295 5.16 7.00 13.70
CA ILE A 295 5.60 7.85 12.58
C ILE A 295 6.59 8.97 12.98
N PHE A 296 6.69 9.32 14.26
CA PHE A 296 7.46 10.49 14.69
C PHE A 296 8.93 10.21 14.95
N ASP A 297 9.34 8.93 15.00
CA ASP A 297 10.75 8.56 15.16
C ASP A 297 11.66 9.19 14.09
N LYS A 298 12.86 9.65 14.48
CA LYS A 298 13.88 10.26 13.59
C LYS A 298 13.48 11.55 12.88
N LEU A 299 12.44 12.24 13.34
CA LEU A 299 12.06 13.57 12.87
C LEU A 299 12.46 14.63 13.90
N ASP A 300 12.82 15.81 13.43
CA ASP A 300 12.97 16.98 14.30
C ASP A 300 11.61 17.53 14.75
N SER A 301 11.59 18.30 15.83
CA SER A 301 10.36 18.81 16.44
C SER A 301 9.56 19.73 15.50
N GLU A 302 10.22 20.47 14.61
CA GLU A 302 9.54 21.35 13.63
C GLU A 302 8.74 20.54 12.61
N ARG A 303 9.31 19.45 12.12
CA ARG A 303 8.63 18.52 11.20
C ARG A 303 7.48 17.76 11.89
N VAL A 304 7.71 17.31 13.13
CA VAL A 304 6.65 16.67 13.94
C VAL A 304 5.45 17.59 14.08
N GLU A 305 5.66 18.86 14.48
CA GLU A 305 4.60 19.84 14.63
C GLU A 305 3.81 20.05 13.32
N ARG A 306 4.52 20.21 12.20
CA ARG A 306 3.88 20.36 10.89
C ARG A 306 3.08 19.13 10.47
N ILE A 307 3.57 17.93 10.74
CA ILE A 307 2.84 16.70 10.45
C ILE A 307 1.58 16.62 11.31
N VAL A 308 1.68 16.95 12.60
CA VAL A 308 0.51 16.99 13.50
C VAL A 308 -0.51 17.98 12.97
N GLN A 309 -0.13 19.19 12.60
CA GLN A 309 -1.03 20.20 12.01
C GLN A 309 -1.68 19.71 10.71
N LEU A 310 -0.93 19.03 9.84
CA LEU A 310 -1.47 18.44 8.62
C LEU A 310 -2.50 17.36 8.91
N VAL A 311 -2.19 16.45 9.83
CA VAL A 311 -3.06 15.30 10.17
C VAL A 311 -4.34 15.79 10.85
N VAL A 312 -4.23 16.76 11.75
CA VAL A 312 -5.35 17.32 12.51
C VAL A 312 -6.18 18.29 11.66
N GLY A 313 -5.52 19.16 10.89
CA GLY A 313 -6.17 20.23 10.12
C GLY A 313 -6.80 19.79 8.81
N GLN A 314 -6.46 18.63 8.28
CA GLN A 314 -6.94 18.17 7.00
C GLN A 314 -8.22 17.32 7.12
N ALA A 315 -8.95 17.31 6.04
CA ALA A 315 -10.17 16.56 5.91
C ALA A 315 -9.91 15.05 5.65
N PHE A 316 -9.04 14.41 6.44
CA PHE A 316 -8.92 12.95 6.45
C PHE A 316 -10.18 12.30 7.04
N GLY A 317 -10.35 11.01 6.81
CA GLY A 317 -11.36 10.20 7.44
C GLY A 317 -11.03 9.93 8.92
N GLN A 318 -11.32 8.74 9.38
CA GLN A 318 -10.95 8.29 10.72
C GLN A 318 -9.45 8.04 10.80
N ILE A 319 -8.82 8.50 11.89
CA ILE A 319 -7.37 8.41 12.09
C ILE A 319 -7.08 7.51 13.28
N PHE A 320 -6.10 6.63 13.13
CA PHE A 320 -5.56 5.77 14.16
C PHE A 320 -4.05 5.99 14.26
N ILE A 321 -3.57 6.32 15.46
CA ILE A 321 -2.16 6.62 15.71
C ILE A 321 -1.64 5.73 16.83
N THR A 322 -0.48 5.13 16.64
CA THR A 322 0.29 4.50 17.71
C THR A 322 1.51 5.36 18.05
N ASP A 323 1.83 5.49 19.31
CA ASP A 323 3.07 6.12 19.76
C ASP A 323 3.51 5.53 21.11
N THR A 324 4.81 5.60 21.36
CA THR A 324 5.42 5.31 22.65
C THR A 324 5.58 6.56 23.50
N ASP A 325 5.69 7.74 22.88
CA ASP A 325 5.87 9.02 23.55
C ASP A 325 4.54 9.73 23.78
N ARG A 326 4.19 9.93 25.04
CA ARG A 326 3.00 10.69 25.44
C ARG A 326 3.09 12.17 25.05
N GLN A 327 4.27 12.73 24.82
CA GLN A 327 4.43 14.14 24.48
C GLN A 327 3.86 14.44 23.09
N HIS A 328 4.16 13.61 22.08
CA HIS A 328 3.59 13.75 20.75
C HIS A 328 2.06 13.67 20.77
N LEU A 329 1.53 12.70 21.50
CA LEU A 329 0.08 12.55 21.65
C LEU A 329 -0.54 13.74 22.38
N THR A 330 0.13 14.32 23.38
CA THR A 330 -0.35 15.52 24.06
C THR A 330 -0.46 16.70 23.10
N MET A 331 0.47 16.85 22.16
CA MET A 331 0.40 17.88 21.11
C MET A 331 -0.82 17.68 20.21
N ILE A 332 -1.05 16.46 19.76
CA ILE A 332 -2.20 16.09 18.89
C ILE A 332 -3.53 16.33 19.66
N LEU A 333 -3.60 15.90 20.92
CA LEU A 333 -4.80 16.01 21.75
C LEU A 333 -5.13 17.44 22.12
N ARG A 334 -4.15 18.35 22.27
CA ARG A 334 -4.41 19.78 22.54
C ARG A 334 -5.27 20.43 21.45
N GLU A 335 -5.15 19.99 20.22
CA GLU A 335 -5.88 20.56 19.09
C GLU A 335 -7.25 19.88 18.85
N GLN A 336 -7.45 18.64 19.30
CA GLN A 336 -8.68 17.86 19.06
C GLN A 336 -9.21 17.05 20.26
N ALA A 337 -9.00 17.52 21.49
CA ALA A 337 -9.36 16.79 22.72
C ALA A 337 -10.82 16.32 22.79
N SER A 338 -11.77 17.04 22.19
CA SER A 338 -13.21 16.73 22.26
C SER A 338 -13.66 15.59 21.34
N GLU A 339 -12.84 15.22 20.33
CA GLU A 339 -13.18 14.20 19.32
C GLU A 339 -12.18 13.03 19.31
N ALA A 340 -11.27 12.97 20.28
CA ALA A 340 -10.25 11.96 20.39
C ALA A 340 -10.60 10.90 21.44
N LYS A 341 -10.23 9.64 21.15
CA LYS A 341 -10.19 8.56 22.13
C LYS A 341 -8.76 8.08 22.31
N VAL A 342 -8.37 7.85 23.58
CA VAL A 342 -7.06 7.35 23.93
C VAL A 342 -7.20 5.96 24.55
N TRP A 343 -6.36 5.05 24.08
CA TRP A 343 -6.37 3.65 24.46
C TRP A 343 -4.99 3.27 25.03
N HIS A 344 -4.97 2.65 26.20
CA HIS A 344 -3.77 2.03 26.74
C HIS A 344 -3.67 0.59 26.26
N VAL A 345 -2.49 0.21 25.77
CA VAL A 345 -2.20 -1.14 25.28
C VAL A 345 -1.11 -1.76 26.13
N GLU A 346 -1.40 -2.85 26.80
CA GLU A 346 -0.48 -3.60 27.64
C GLU A 346 -0.72 -5.11 27.50
N ASN A 347 0.33 -5.87 27.16
CA ASN A 347 0.29 -7.33 27.00
C ASN A 347 -0.82 -7.85 26.05
N GLY A 348 -1.13 -7.10 25.00
CA GLY A 348 -2.20 -7.41 24.07
C GLY A 348 -3.59 -7.04 24.54
N GLU A 349 -3.76 -6.53 25.74
CA GLU A 349 -5.01 -6.00 26.26
C GLU A 349 -5.14 -4.51 25.98
N VAL A 350 -6.38 -4.06 25.73
CA VAL A 350 -6.67 -2.66 25.38
C VAL A 350 -7.74 -2.10 26.29
N SER A 351 -7.42 -1.00 26.96
CA SER A 351 -8.34 -0.27 27.85
C SER A 351 -8.48 1.20 27.41
N GLU A 352 -9.71 1.74 27.46
CA GLU A 352 -9.95 3.16 27.18
C GLU A 352 -9.43 4.01 28.35
N MET A 353 -8.63 5.01 28.05
CA MET A 353 -8.17 5.97 29.04
C MET A 353 -9.23 7.08 29.17
N VAL A 354 -9.64 7.38 30.39
CA VAL A 354 -10.65 8.42 30.69
C VAL A 354 -10.04 9.82 30.56
#